data_8d890db9b1b74d619dbb47efb39959eb
#
_entry.id   8d890db9b1b74d619dbb47efb39959eb
#
_cell.length_a   1.000
_cell.length_b   1.000
_cell.length_c   1.000
_cell.angle_alpha   90.00
_cell.angle_beta   90.00
_cell.angle_gamma   90.00
#
_symmetry.space_group_name_H-M   'P 1'
#
loop_
_entity.id
_entity.type
_entity.pdbx_description
1 polymer ?
#
loop_
_entity_poly.entity_id
_entity_poly.type
_entity_poly.pdbx_seq_one_letter_code
_entity_poly.pdbx_strand_id
1 'polypeptide(L)'
;MNILQNNPYRLLGVYSNSPTKERLANHNRMKAFLKVGKSVSFPLDVPQYLSSINRTEASAADAEAKLTLPKDQILHAQFWFIKTTPLDEVAFNHLFAGEIEKAEEIWQKRECLSALQNRIVCALIRNGYDSAIMCAEVLYGNTQYLNQFVSTIIGTGGNFDVSNLAFSFLDILCDEIGASKLLPFITNSSWKEHIGEKAVKPLVDSIQEAINIAQKTKGKGSNARLNAGETLRRNTRNAILQLKGFLSTNCLLYTSDAAD
;
A
#
# COMPACT_ATOMS: atom_id res chain seq x y z
N MET A 1 -2.21 -0.27 9.04
CA MET A 1 -1.14 -0.11 8.03
C MET A 1 -0.23 1.03 8.42
N ASN A 2 1.06 0.77 8.47
CA ASN A 2 2.07 1.76 8.87
C ASN A 2 2.19 2.91 7.86
N ILE A 3 2.11 2.60 6.55
CA ILE A 3 2.19 3.60 5.47
C ILE A 3 1.09 4.67 5.54
N LEU A 4 -0.12 4.31 5.99
CA LEU A 4 -1.21 5.27 6.22
C LEU A 4 -0.99 6.03 7.53
N GLN A 5 -0.64 5.28 8.60
CA GLN A 5 -0.50 5.84 9.95
C GLN A 5 0.60 6.91 10.00
N ASN A 6 1.74 6.66 9.35
CA ASN A 6 2.92 7.51 9.35
C ASN A 6 3.13 8.25 8.02
N ASN A 7 2.06 8.40 7.23
CA ASN A 7 2.14 9.14 5.97
C ASN A 7 2.56 10.60 6.23
N PRO A 8 3.59 11.13 5.54
CA PRO A 8 4.08 12.50 5.76
C PRO A 8 3.03 13.57 5.47
N TYR A 9 2.14 13.38 4.49
CA TYR A 9 1.02 14.29 4.24
C TYR A 9 0.04 14.32 5.42
N ARG A 10 -0.23 13.16 6.05
CA ARG A 10 -1.03 13.08 7.28
C ARG A 10 -0.37 13.82 8.43
N LEU A 11 0.95 13.62 8.61
CA LEU A 11 1.70 14.30 9.66
C LEU A 11 1.64 15.83 9.52
N LEU A 12 1.66 16.34 8.29
CA LEU A 12 1.53 17.76 7.98
C LEU A 12 0.07 18.25 7.92
N GLY A 13 -0.90 17.36 8.00
CA GLY A 13 -2.33 17.68 7.96
C GLY A 13 -2.81 18.26 6.62
N VAL A 14 -2.25 17.76 5.51
CA VAL A 14 -2.52 18.27 4.15
C VAL A 14 -2.94 17.14 3.20
N TYR A 15 -3.59 17.50 2.09
CA TYR A 15 -3.80 16.59 0.96
C TYR A 15 -2.49 16.35 0.22
N SER A 16 -2.39 15.24 -0.50
CA SER A 16 -1.18 14.93 -1.27
C SER A 16 -0.90 15.94 -2.39
N ASN A 17 -1.93 16.61 -2.89
CA ASN A 17 -1.83 17.66 -3.89
C ASN A 17 -1.88 19.09 -3.30
N SER A 18 -1.78 19.25 -1.98
CA SER A 18 -1.70 20.58 -1.37
C SER A 18 -0.44 21.32 -1.83
N PRO A 19 -0.55 22.61 -2.18
CA PRO A 19 0.60 23.39 -2.62
C PRO A 19 1.65 23.52 -1.51
N THR A 20 2.91 23.66 -1.89
CA THR A 20 4.04 23.81 -0.96
C THR A 20 3.81 24.89 0.09
N LYS A 21 3.15 26.00 -0.32
CA LYS A 21 2.79 27.10 0.60
C LYS A 21 1.91 26.61 1.77
N GLU A 22 0.94 25.74 1.50
CA GLU A 22 0.05 25.18 2.54
C GLU A 22 0.83 24.24 3.46
N ARG A 23 1.65 23.36 2.91
CA ARG A 23 2.51 22.46 3.70
C ARG A 23 3.41 23.25 4.66
N LEU A 24 4.10 24.28 4.15
CA LEU A 24 4.96 25.13 4.97
C LEU A 24 4.16 25.92 6.03
N ALA A 25 2.96 26.40 5.69
CA ALA A 25 2.10 27.08 6.66
C ALA A 25 1.70 26.16 7.81
N ASN A 26 1.28 24.91 7.51
CA ASN A 26 0.95 23.92 8.53
C ASN A 26 2.18 23.52 9.36
N HIS A 27 3.33 23.31 8.72
CA HIS A 27 4.59 23.05 9.42
C HIS A 27 4.94 24.18 10.42
N ASN A 28 4.91 25.43 9.97
CA ASN A 28 5.19 26.57 10.83
C ASN A 28 4.18 26.70 11.97
N ARG A 29 2.90 26.47 11.71
CA ARG A 29 1.85 26.41 12.73
C ARG A 29 2.16 25.31 13.77
N MET A 30 2.47 24.09 13.33
CA MET A 30 2.84 23.01 14.24
C MET A 30 4.04 23.38 15.11
N LYS A 31 5.11 23.89 14.50
CA LYS A 31 6.32 24.32 15.21
C LYS A 31 6.02 25.37 16.28
N ALA A 32 5.15 26.35 15.99
CA ALA A 32 4.75 27.37 16.96
C ALA A 32 3.98 26.78 18.14
N PHE A 33 3.04 25.87 17.90
CA PHE A 33 2.24 25.25 18.98
C PHE A 33 3.09 24.30 19.82
N LEU A 34 3.92 23.45 19.19
CA LEU A 34 4.78 22.49 19.87
C LEU A 34 5.81 23.18 20.80
N LYS A 35 6.36 24.33 20.39
CA LYS A 35 7.26 25.14 21.24
C LYS A 35 6.65 25.58 22.55
N VAL A 36 5.33 25.77 22.59
CA VAL A 36 4.60 26.16 23.81
C VAL A 36 3.90 24.96 24.48
N GLY A 37 4.30 23.74 24.13
CA GLY A 37 3.80 22.50 24.72
C GLY A 37 2.33 22.15 24.36
N LYS A 38 1.80 22.73 23.28
CA LYS A 38 0.44 22.47 22.81
C LYS A 38 0.45 21.42 21.68
N SER A 39 -0.51 20.48 21.77
CA SER A 39 -0.78 19.55 20.68
C SER A 39 -1.46 20.24 19.48
N VAL A 40 -1.26 19.71 18.28
CA VAL A 40 -1.91 20.18 17.05
C VAL A 40 -2.66 19.02 16.41
N SER A 41 -3.89 19.27 15.99
CA SER A 41 -4.71 18.33 15.22
C SER A 41 -5.20 18.97 13.93
N PHE A 42 -5.44 18.14 12.92
CA PHE A 42 -5.99 18.53 11.63
C PHE A 42 -7.17 17.63 11.27
N PRO A 43 -8.13 18.08 10.44
CA PRO A 43 -9.22 17.22 9.97
C PRO A 43 -8.71 15.94 9.29
N LEU A 44 -7.60 16.04 8.55
CA LEU A 44 -6.95 14.90 7.88
C LEU A 44 -6.23 13.93 8.83
N ASP A 45 -6.26 14.14 10.14
CA ASP A 45 -5.82 13.11 11.10
C ASP A 45 -6.75 11.90 11.09
N VAL A 46 -8.01 12.10 10.71
CA VAL A 46 -9.07 11.09 10.61
C VAL A 46 -9.11 10.21 11.86
N PRO A 47 -9.24 10.82 13.07
CA PRO A 47 -9.05 10.11 14.34
C PRO A 47 -10.11 9.04 14.63
N GLN A 48 -11.21 9.05 13.87
CA GLN A 48 -12.26 8.02 13.94
C GLN A 48 -11.78 6.66 13.39
N TYR A 49 -10.76 6.68 12.53
CA TYR A 49 -10.31 5.50 11.77
C TYR A 49 -8.83 5.17 11.94
N LEU A 50 -8.00 6.17 12.18
CA LEU A 50 -6.55 6.01 12.36
C LEU A 50 -6.15 6.41 13.77
N SER A 51 -5.13 5.74 14.32
CA SER A 51 -4.62 6.05 15.66
C SER A 51 -4.15 7.51 15.77
N SER A 52 -4.19 8.05 16.97
CA SER A 52 -3.73 9.40 17.26
C SER A 52 -2.28 9.63 16.81
N ILE A 53 -1.99 10.84 16.36
CA ILE A 53 -0.64 11.23 15.96
C ILE A 53 0.01 12.00 17.11
N ASN A 54 1.17 11.52 17.53
CA ASN A 54 2.02 12.29 18.43
C ASN A 54 3.02 13.12 17.59
N ARG A 55 2.69 14.39 17.34
CA ARG A 55 3.54 15.31 16.60
C ARG A 55 4.62 15.91 17.49
N THR A 56 5.85 15.87 16.98
CA THR A 56 7.02 16.55 17.57
C THR A 56 7.67 17.43 16.52
N GLU A 57 8.55 18.36 16.93
CA GLU A 57 9.30 19.18 15.96
C GLU A 57 10.13 18.28 15.02
N ALA A 58 10.71 17.20 15.55
CA ALA A 58 11.47 16.23 14.76
C ALA A 58 10.60 15.50 13.74
N SER A 59 9.41 15.00 14.14
CA SER A 59 8.50 14.31 13.21
C SER A 59 7.95 15.21 12.11
N ALA A 60 7.73 16.50 12.42
CA ALA A 60 7.30 17.49 11.43
C ALA A 60 8.41 17.79 10.41
N ALA A 61 9.66 17.94 10.88
CA ALA A 61 10.82 18.14 10.00
C ALA A 61 11.10 16.91 9.13
N ASP A 62 11.00 15.70 9.68
CA ASP A 62 11.13 14.44 8.92
C ASP A 62 10.05 14.31 7.84
N ALA A 63 8.80 14.67 8.14
CA ALA A 63 7.71 14.66 7.17
C ALA A 63 7.97 15.61 5.99
N GLU A 64 8.46 16.84 6.25
CA GLU A 64 8.87 17.77 5.19
C GLU A 64 10.04 17.24 4.36
N ALA A 65 11.06 16.65 5.02
CA ALA A 65 12.20 16.07 4.33
C ALA A 65 11.79 14.94 3.38
N LYS A 66 10.84 14.08 3.80
CA LYS A 66 10.27 13.01 2.97
C LYS A 66 9.46 13.50 1.77
N LEU A 67 9.01 14.73 1.78
CA LEU A 67 8.27 15.34 0.67
C LEU A 67 9.11 16.31 -0.18
N THR A 68 10.44 16.28 -0.06
CA THR A 68 11.34 17.15 -0.82
C THR A 68 11.47 16.69 -2.27
N LEU A 69 11.66 15.40 -2.50
CA LEU A 69 11.87 14.85 -3.84
C LEU A 69 10.53 14.47 -4.51
N PRO A 70 10.35 14.79 -5.80
CA PRO A 70 9.14 14.43 -6.55
C PRO A 70 8.78 12.94 -6.47
N LYS A 71 9.78 12.07 -6.53
CA LYS A 71 9.59 10.62 -6.40
C LYS A 71 8.94 10.24 -5.07
N ASP A 72 9.42 10.82 -3.98
CA ASP A 72 8.92 10.51 -2.65
C ASP A 72 7.53 11.13 -2.43
N GLN A 73 7.27 12.32 -2.99
CA GLN A 73 5.93 12.91 -2.99
C GLN A 73 4.91 11.97 -3.64
N ILE A 74 5.22 11.45 -4.83
CA ILE A 74 4.34 10.53 -5.56
C ILE A 74 4.16 9.21 -4.79
N LEU A 75 5.24 8.63 -4.27
CA LEU A 75 5.19 7.38 -3.50
C LEU A 75 4.25 7.50 -2.29
N HIS A 76 4.38 8.56 -1.52
CA HIS A 76 3.51 8.78 -0.36
C HIS A 76 2.09 9.19 -0.74
N ALA A 77 1.91 9.88 -1.88
CA ALA A 77 0.61 10.26 -2.40
C ALA A 77 -0.26 9.06 -2.83
N GLN A 78 0.36 7.94 -3.26
CA GLN A 78 -0.36 6.70 -3.56
C GLN A 78 -1.17 6.17 -2.37
N PHE A 79 -0.80 6.56 -1.16
CA PHE A 79 -1.40 6.13 0.11
C PHE A 79 -2.01 7.29 0.89
N TRP A 80 -2.39 8.38 0.21
CA TRP A 80 -3.01 9.51 0.87
C TRP A 80 -4.09 10.18 0.02
N PHE A 81 -4.91 10.97 0.70
CA PHE A 81 -6.04 11.67 0.11
C PHE A 81 -5.62 12.79 -0.83
N ILE A 82 -6.43 12.99 -1.88
CA ILE A 82 -6.28 14.04 -2.90
C ILE A 82 -7.59 14.84 -3.01
N LYS A 83 -7.52 16.16 -3.21
CA LYS A 83 -8.69 17.02 -3.36
C LYS A 83 -8.59 17.81 -4.66
N THR A 84 -9.38 17.48 -5.66
CA THR A 84 -9.33 18.12 -6.99
C THR A 84 -10.67 18.66 -7.46
N THR A 85 -11.79 18.19 -6.88
CA THR A 85 -13.14 18.53 -7.34
C THR A 85 -14.00 19.03 -6.18
N PRO A 86 -15.09 19.81 -6.45
CA PRO A 86 -16.08 20.16 -5.42
C PRO A 86 -16.74 18.93 -4.78
N LEU A 87 -16.84 17.82 -5.52
CA LEU A 87 -17.37 16.56 -5.00
C LEU A 87 -16.53 16.03 -3.83
N ASP A 88 -15.19 16.18 -3.94
CA ASP A 88 -14.27 15.77 -2.86
C ASP A 88 -14.55 16.51 -1.57
N GLU A 89 -14.91 17.81 -1.65
CA GLU A 89 -15.22 18.59 -0.46
C GLU A 89 -16.44 18.05 0.29
N VAL A 90 -17.50 17.69 -0.44
CA VAL A 90 -18.71 17.08 0.14
C VAL A 90 -18.37 15.74 0.78
N ALA A 91 -17.63 14.89 0.08
CA ALA A 91 -17.22 13.57 0.58
C ALA A 91 -16.32 13.68 1.83
N PHE A 92 -15.36 14.60 1.83
CA PHE A 92 -14.51 14.85 3.00
C PHE A 92 -15.28 15.34 4.22
N ASN A 93 -16.34 16.14 4.05
CA ASN A 93 -17.19 16.53 5.19
C ASN A 93 -17.82 15.30 5.88
N HIS A 94 -18.28 14.32 5.12
CA HIS A 94 -18.76 13.04 5.66
C HIS A 94 -17.63 12.24 6.31
N LEU A 95 -16.48 12.13 5.65
CA LEU A 95 -15.31 11.43 6.21
C LEU A 95 -14.89 11.99 7.57
N PHE A 96 -14.83 13.33 7.68
CA PHE A 96 -14.47 14.01 8.93
C PHE A 96 -15.55 13.92 10.00
N ALA A 97 -16.80 13.70 9.61
CA ALA A 97 -17.90 13.39 10.54
C ALA A 97 -17.91 11.92 11.00
N GLY A 98 -16.99 11.07 10.50
CA GLY A 98 -16.97 9.64 10.84
C GLY A 98 -17.92 8.79 9.99
N GLU A 99 -18.33 9.27 8.83
CA GLU A 99 -19.27 8.61 7.91
C GLU A 99 -18.55 8.16 6.63
N ILE A 100 -17.56 7.26 6.76
CA ILE A 100 -16.68 6.85 5.65
C ILE A 100 -17.46 6.19 4.51
N GLU A 101 -18.51 5.42 4.82
CA GLU A 101 -19.37 4.78 3.82
C GLU A 101 -20.09 5.81 2.94
N LYS A 102 -20.61 6.88 3.55
CA LYS A 102 -21.25 7.97 2.81
C LYS A 102 -20.25 8.74 1.94
N ALA A 103 -19.04 8.95 2.45
CA ALA A 103 -17.97 9.55 1.66
C ALA A 103 -17.65 8.72 0.41
N GLU A 104 -17.52 7.39 0.55
CA GLU A 104 -17.30 6.48 -0.56
C GLU A 104 -18.47 6.45 -1.54
N GLU A 105 -19.72 6.44 -1.10
CA GLU A 105 -20.91 6.55 -1.95
C GLU A 105 -20.89 7.83 -2.81
N ILE A 106 -20.42 8.95 -2.25
CA ILE A 106 -20.28 10.20 -3.00
C ILE A 106 -19.22 10.05 -4.09
N TRP A 107 -18.05 9.51 -3.78
CA TRP A 107 -17.00 9.27 -4.78
C TRP A 107 -17.36 8.22 -5.82
N GLN A 108 -18.26 7.28 -5.52
CA GLN A 108 -18.76 6.29 -6.49
C GLN A 108 -19.65 6.93 -7.58
N LYS A 109 -20.28 8.08 -7.32
CA LYS A 109 -21.18 8.74 -8.28
C LYS A 109 -20.49 9.24 -9.55
N ARG A 110 -19.15 9.44 -9.49
CA ARG A 110 -18.38 9.92 -10.63
C ARG A 110 -16.98 9.29 -10.61
N GLU A 111 -16.68 8.52 -11.64
CA GLU A 111 -15.34 8.01 -11.84
C GLU A 111 -14.41 9.15 -12.29
N CYS A 112 -13.45 9.48 -11.47
CA CYS A 112 -12.39 10.44 -11.75
C CYS A 112 -11.18 10.11 -10.85
N LEU A 113 -10.04 10.73 -11.16
CA LEU A 113 -8.80 10.50 -10.44
C LEU A 113 -8.95 10.58 -8.91
N SER A 114 -9.49 11.70 -8.41
CA SER A 114 -9.61 11.89 -6.96
C SER A 114 -10.57 10.91 -6.31
N ALA A 115 -11.67 10.57 -6.98
CA ALA A 115 -12.62 9.58 -6.49
C ALA A 115 -11.97 8.19 -6.36
N LEU A 116 -11.23 7.74 -7.38
CA LEU A 116 -10.51 6.47 -7.34
C LEU A 116 -9.45 6.46 -6.23
N GLN A 117 -8.60 7.49 -6.18
CA GLN A 117 -7.54 7.58 -5.16
C GLN A 117 -8.11 7.64 -3.74
N ASN A 118 -9.15 8.42 -3.50
CA ASN A 118 -9.73 8.57 -2.16
C ASN A 118 -10.44 7.28 -1.71
N ARG A 119 -11.09 6.56 -2.64
CA ARG A 119 -11.67 5.24 -2.37
C ARG A 119 -10.61 4.19 -2.06
N ILE A 120 -9.45 4.21 -2.74
CA ILE A 120 -8.31 3.35 -2.38
C ILE A 120 -7.92 3.59 -0.92
N VAL A 121 -7.73 4.85 -0.52
CA VAL A 121 -7.32 5.20 0.85
C VAL A 121 -8.37 4.78 1.88
N CYS A 122 -9.66 5.05 1.63
CA CYS A 122 -10.75 4.63 2.51
C CYS A 122 -10.83 3.10 2.66
N ALA A 123 -10.72 2.38 1.55
CA ALA A 123 -10.72 0.92 1.55
C ALA A 123 -9.53 0.37 2.36
N LEU A 124 -8.33 0.92 2.19
CA LEU A 124 -7.14 0.53 2.96
C LEU A 124 -7.29 0.84 4.45
N ILE A 125 -7.90 1.96 4.82
CA ILE A 125 -8.22 2.31 6.22
C ILE A 125 -9.10 1.23 6.85
N ARG A 126 -10.08 0.69 6.10
CA ARG A 126 -11.01 -0.33 6.57
C ARG A 126 -10.53 -1.77 6.36
N ASN A 127 -9.31 -1.97 5.84
CA ASN A 127 -8.77 -3.27 5.42
C ASN A 127 -9.61 -3.98 4.33
N GLY A 128 -10.34 -3.21 3.52
CA GLY A 128 -11.10 -3.67 2.35
C GLY A 128 -10.20 -3.79 1.13
N TYR A 129 -9.32 -4.80 1.14
CA TYR A 129 -8.27 -4.96 0.11
C TYR A 129 -8.83 -5.24 -1.29
N ASP A 130 -9.97 -5.91 -1.38
CA ASP A 130 -10.72 -6.13 -2.62
C ASP A 130 -11.09 -4.81 -3.31
N SER A 131 -11.76 -3.93 -2.58
CA SER A 131 -12.15 -2.60 -3.07
C SER A 131 -10.93 -1.72 -3.37
N ALA A 132 -9.88 -1.79 -2.55
CA ALA A 132 -8.64 -1.05 -2.78
C ALA A 132 -7.96 -1.47 -4.08
N ILE A 133 -7.80 -2.78 -4.31
CA ILE A 133 -7.20 -3.32 -5.53
C ILE A 133 -8.06 -3.01 -6.76
N MET A 134 -9.38 -3.20 -6.68
CA MET A 134 -10.28 -2.88 -7.79
C MET A 134 -10.13 -1.41 -8.24
N CYS A 135 -10.13 -0.45 -7.32
CA CYS A 135 -9.94 0.96 -7.65
C CYS A 135 -8.52 1.24 -8.16
N ALA A 136 -7.51 0.56 -7.60
CA ALA A 136 -6.12 0.71 -8.01
C ALA A 136 -5.87 0.17 -9.43
N GLU A 137 -6.47 -0.96 -9.82
CA GLU A 137 -6.39 -1.50 -11.19
C GLU A 137 -6.98 -0.52 -12.21
N VAL A 138 -8.09 0.16 -11.88
CA VAL A 138 -8.66 1.20 -12.75
C VAL A 138 -7.73 2.40 -12.83
N LEU A 139 -7.23 2.89 -11.71
CA LEU A 139 -6.39 4.09 -11.66
C LEU A 139 -5.03 3.86 -12.31
N TYR A 140 -4.31 2.81 -11.89
CA TYR A 140 -2.95 2.53 -12.34
C TYR A 140 -2.89 1.75 -13.66
N GLY A 141 -3.98 1.10 -14.08
CA GLY A 141 -4.11 0.48 -15.41
C GLY A 141 -4.38 1.47 -16.53
N ASN A 142 -4.74 2.72 -16.21
CA ASN A 142 -5.07 3.76 -17.19
C ASN A 142 -3.97 4.82 -17.25
N THR A 143 -3.25 4.89 -18.37
CA THR A 143 -2.14 5.84 -18.58
C THR A 143 -2.58 7.30 -18.42
N GLN A 144 -3.81 7.65 -18.79
CA GLN A 144 -4.33 9.01 -18.62
C GLN A 144 -4.47 9.36 -17.13
N TYR A 145 -5.03 8.44 -16.31
CA TYR A 145 -5.13 8.63 -14.87
C TYR A 145 -3.75 8.69 -14.20
N LEU A 146 -2.80 7.86 -14.63
CA LEU A 146 -1.43 7.89 -14.13
C LEU A 146 -0.76 9.25 -14.36
N ASN A 147 -0.81 9.75 -15.60
CA ASN A 147 -0.24 11.04 -15.94
C ASN A 147 -0.95 12.19 -15.19
N GLN A 148 -2.27 12.11 -15.05
CA GLN A 148 -3.03 13.08 -14.28
C GLN A 148 -2.68 13.02 -12.80
N PHE A 149 -2.50 11.84 -12.22
CA PHE A 149 -2.07 11.66 -10.82
C PHE A 149 -0.72 12.34 -10.59
N VAL A 150 0.28 12.00 -11.40
CA VAL A 150 1.62 12.58 -11.30
C VAL A 150 1.58 14.10 -11.44
N SER A 151 0.92 14.62 -12.49
CA SER A 151 0.83 16.08 -12.72
C SER A 151 0.08 16.82 -11.60
N THR A 152 -0.87 16.17 -10.95
CA THR A 152 -1.62 16.75 -9.83
C THR A 152 -0.76 16.86 -8.56
N ILE A 153 0.19 15.93 -8.35
CA ILE A 153 1.06 15.91 -7.17
C ILE A 153 2.28 16.82 -7.33
N ILE A 154 2.99 16.70 -8.47
CA ILE A 154 4.28 17.39 -8.68
C ILE A 154 4.22 18.52 -9.71
N GLY A 155 3.05 18.78 -10.32
CA GLY A 155 2.87 19.76 -11.39
C GLY A 155 3.26 19.22 -12.76
N THR A 156 2.99 20.02 -13.81
CA THR A 156 3.13 19.59 -15.21
C THR A 156 4.56 19.73 -15.76
N GLY A 157 5.50 20.25 -14.99
CA GLY A 157 6.88 20.52 -15.45
C GLY A 157 7.90 19.42 -15.21
N GLY A 158 7.51 18.32 -14.57
CA GLY A 158 8.40 17.19 -14.22
C GLY A 158 8.27 16.03 -15.21
N ASN A 159 9.40 15.59 -15.75
CA ASN A 159 9.44 14.30 -16.48
C ASN A 159 9.55 13.19 -15.45
N PHE A 160 8.45 12.47 -15.20
CA PHE A 160 8.40 11.36 -14.25
C PHE A 160 7.99 10.08 -14.98
N ASP A 161 8.78 9.02 -14.81
CA ASP A 161 8.46 7.72 -15.37
C ASP A 161 7.34 7.05 -14.56
N VAL A 162 6.17 6.94 -15.18
CA VAL A 162 4.96 6.35 -14.57
C VAL A 162 4.91 4.83 -14.69
N SER A 163 5.81 4.20 -15.46
CA SER A 163 5.75 2.78 -15.83
C SER A 163 5.74 1.84 -14.60
N ASN A 164 6.42 2.22 -13.54
CA ASN A 164 6.57 1.41 -12.33
C ASN A 164 5.66 1.82 -11.17
N LEU A 165 4.75 2.79 -11.35
CA LEU A 165 3.90 3.26 -10.25
C LEU A 165 2.98 2.18 -9.69
N ALA A 166 2.37 1.38 -10.55
CA ALA A 166 1.53 0.26 -10.15
C ALA A 166 2.31 -0.75 -9.30
N PHE A 167 3.50 -1.12 -9.76
CA PHE A 167 4.33 -2.10 -9.05
C PHE A 167 4.86 -1.55 -7.73
N SER A 168 5.24 -0.27 -7.65
CA SER A 168 5.64 0.34 -6.37
C SER A 168 4.50 0.39 -5.37
N PHE A 169 3.26 0.65 -5.81
CA PHE A 169 2.06 0.56 -4.97
C PHE A 169 1.87 -0.87 -4.43
N LEU A 170 1.94 -1.87 -5.30
CA LEU A 170 1.80 -3.28 -4.93
C LEU A 170 2.91 -3.75 -4.00
N ASP A 171 4.15 -3.33 -4.24
CA ASP A 171 5.30 -3.68 -3.41
C ASP A 171 5.12 -3.21 -1.96
N ILE A 172 4.70 -1.96 -1.78
CA ILE A 172 4.43 -1.40 -0.46
C ILE A 172 3.27 -2.14 0.23
N LEU A 173 2.19 -2.45 -0.51
CA LEU A 173 1.09 -3.23 0.04
C LEU A 173 1.53 -4.65 0.44
N CYS A 174 2.38 -5.30 -0.35
CA CYS A 174 2.93 -6.61 -0.01
C CYS A 174 3.77 -6.57 1.26
N ASP A 175 4.57 -5.53 1.44
CA ASP A 175 5.40 -5.35 2.64
C ASP A 175 4.54 -5.09 3.89
N GLU A 176 3.40 -4.40 3.75
CA GLU A 176 2.50 -4.08 4.86
C GLU A 176 1.55 -5.22 5.27
N ILE A 177 1.03 -5.97 4.32
CA ILE A 177 -0.07 -6.92 4.55
C ILE A 177 0.23 -8.35 4.08
N GLY A 178 1.26 -8.54 3.28
CA GLY A 178 1.66 -9.82 2.70
C GLY A 178 1.05 -10.11 1.32
N ALA A 179 1.89 -10.56 0.40
CA ALA A 179 1.51 -10.85 -0.99
C ALA A 179 0.37 -11.89 -1.08
N SER A 180 0.36 -12.90 -0.22
CA SER A 180 -0.67 -13.95 -0.20
C SER A 180 -2.08 -13.43 0.09
N LYS A 181 -2.20 -12.33 0.83
CA LYS A 181 -3.50 -11.72 1.13
C LYS A 181 -4.03 -10.84 0.00
N LEU A 182 -3.15 -10.31 -0.85
CA LEU A 182 -3.52 -9.46 -1.98
C LEU A 182 -3.87 -10.26 -3.22
N LEU A 183 -3.14 -11.35 -3.47
CA LEU A 183 -3.23 -12.14 -4.69
C LEU A 183 -4.67 -12.55 -5.09
N PRO A 184 -5.57 -12.93 -4.17
CA PRO A 184 -6.95 -13.30 -4.52
C PRO A 184 -7.78 -12.16 -5.12
N PHE A 185 -7.42 -10.90 -4.87
CA PHE A 185 -8.19 -9.73 -5.32
C PHE A 185 -7.66 -9.12 -6.62
N ILE A 186 -6.46 -9.51 -7.07
CA ILE A 186 -5.84 -8.97 -8.28
C ILE A 186 -6.44 -9.68 -9.49
N THR A 187 -6.92 -8.89 -10.46
CA THR A 187 -7.47 -9.39 -11.75
C THR A 187 -6.48 -9.19 -12.89
N ASN A 188 -5.66 -8.15 -12.85
CA ASN A 188 -4.65 -7.85 -13.85
C ASN A 188 -3.53 -8.91 -13.86
N SER A 189 -3.27 -9.52 -15.02
CA SER A 189 -2.32 -10.63 -15.17
C SER A 189 -0.87 -10.24 -14.83
N SER A 190 -0.40 -9.07 -15.26
CA SER A 190 0.96 -8.59 -14.96
C SER A 190 1.13 -8.29 -13.47
N TRP A 191 0.09 -7.81 -12.80
CA TRP A 191 0.07 -7.61 -11.35
C TRP A 191 0.10 -8.95 -10.61
N LYS A 192 -0.67 -9.95 -11.09
CA LYS A 192 -0.65 -11.31 -10.52
C LYS A 192 0.73 -11.93 -10.61
N GLU A 193 1.38 -11.80 -11.76
CA GLU A 193 2.74 -12.33 -11.98
C GLU A 193 3.72 -11.66 -11.01
N HIS A 194 3.75 -10.33 -10.95
CA HIS A 194 4.62 -9.56 -10.06
C HIS A 194 4.44 -9.94 -8.57
N ILE A 195 3.19 -10.04 -8.10
CA ILE A 195 2.87 -10.44 -6.73
C ILE A 195 3.12 -11.93 -6.50
N GLY A 196 2.86 -12.77 -7.51
CA GLY A 196 3.07 -14.21 -7.46
C GLY A 196 4.53 -14.55 -7.18
N GLU A 197 5.47 -13.91 -7.83
CA GLU A 197 6.89 -14.06 -7.55
C GLU A 197 7.24 -13.70 -6.11
N LYS A 198 6.73 -12.58 -5.62
CA LYS A 198 6.94 -12.15 -4.22
C LYS A 198 6.31 -13.08 -3.19
N ALA A 199 5.17 -13.69 -3.51
CA ALA A 199 4.51 -14.66 -2.61
C ALA A 199 5.23 -16.00 -2.58
N VAL A 200 5.72 -16.48 -3.73
CA VAL A 200 6.30 -17.82 -3.91
C VAL A 200 7.76 -17.87 -3.47
N LYS A 201 8.56 -16.86 -3.81
CA LYS A 201 10.00 -16.86 -3.53
C LYS A 201 10.36 -17.12 -2.07
N PRO A 202 9.78 -16.45 -1.05
CA PRO A 202 10.09 -16.74 0.35
C PRO A 202 9.77 -18.17 0.77
N LEU A 203 8.72 -18.76 0.19
CA LEU A 203 8.33 -20.13 0.48
C LEU A 203 9.32 -21.12 -0.11
N VAL A 204 9.74 -20.91 -1.35
CA VAL A 204 10.76 -21.73 -2.01
C VAL A 204 12.10 -21.62 -1.28
N ASP A 205 12.53 -20.40 -0.93
CA ASP A 205 13.76 -20.15 -0.19
C ASP A 205 13.74 -20.88 1.17
N SER A 206 12.62 -20.83 1.90
CA SER A 206 12.49 -21.53 3.18
C SER A 206 12.56 -23.06 3.05
N ILE A 207 11.99 -23.63 1.99
CA ILE A 207 12.09 -25.06 1.68
C ILE A 207 13.53 -25.41 1.32
N GLN A 208 14.19 -24.62 0.49
CA GLN A 208 15.58 -24.86 0.09
C GLN A 208 16.54 -24.79 1.28
N GLU A 209 16.33 -23.84 2.20
CA GLU A 209 17.12 -23.77 3.45
C GLU A 209 16.93 -25.01 4.31
N ALA A 210 15.68 -25.47 4.49
CA ALA A 210 15.38 -26.67 5.24
C ALA A 210 16.02 -27.93 4.61
N ILE A 211 16.05 -28.03 3.29
CA ILE A 211 16.72 -29.10 2.55
C ILE A 211 18.24 -29.02 2.79
N ASN A 212 18.84 -27.84 2.70
CA ASN A 212 20.27 -27.66 2.91
C ASN A 212 20.70 -28.05 4.33
N ILE A 213 19.86 -27.73 5.34
CA ILE A 213 20.10 -28.15 6.74
C ILE A 213 20.05 -29.68 6.85
N ALA A 214 19.05 -30.34 6.26
CA ALA A 214 18.92 -31.78 6.26
C ALA A 214 20.10 -32.48 5.55
N GLN A 215 20.56 -31.92 4.42
CA GLN A 215 21.72 -32.45 3.69
C GLN A 215 23.03 -32.44 4.48
N LYS A 216 23.23 -31.47 5.41
CA LYS A 216 24.39 -31.41 6.29
C LYS A 216 24.51 -32.61 7.23
N THR A 217 23.45 -33.40 7.36
CA THR A 217 23.47 -34.65 8.13
C THR A 217 23.87 -35.88 7.29
N LYS A 218 24.13 -35.71 5.99
CA LYS A 218 24.63 -36.76 5.10
C LYS A 218 25.97 -37.29 5.64
N GLY A 219 26.07 -38.61 5.83
CA GLY A 219 27.25 -39.24 6.43
C GLY A 219 27.23 -39.37 7.97
N LYS A 220 26.22 -38.78 8.65
CA LYS A 220 26.03 -39.01 10.10
C LYS A 220 25.16 -40.27 10.30
N GLY A 221 25.17 -40.82 11.55
CA GLY A 221 24.43 -42.04 11.90
C GLY A 221 22.93 -41.97 11.59
N SER A 222 22.28 -43.16 11.56
CA SER A 222 20.87 -43.33 11.16
C SER A 222 19.91 -42.44 11.95
N ASN A 223 20.10 -42.30 13.27
CA ASN A 223 19.24 -41.45 14.11
C ASN A 223 19.35 -39.96 13.76
N ALA A 224 20.53 -39.46 13.41
CA ALA A 224 20.71 -38.08 13.00
C ALA A 224 19.98 -37.80 11.68
N ARG A 225 19.98 -38.73 10.74
CA ARG A 225 19.25 -38.63 9.46
C ARG A 225 17.75 -38.68 9.64
N LEU A 226 17.24 -39.56 10.54
CA LEU A 226 15.81 -39.66 10.85
C LEU A 226 15.30 -38.33 11.44
N ASN A 227 16.00 -37.83 12.48
CA ASN A 227 15.66 -36.54 13.10
C ASN A 227 15.70 -35.35 12.11
N ALA A 228 16.67 -35.37 11.19
CA ALA A 228 16.75 -34.32 10.14
C ALA A 228 15.59 -34.40 9.16
N GLY A 229 15.13 -35.63 8.79
CA GLY A 229 13.97 -35.85 7.93
C GLY A 229 12.66 -35.37 8.59
N GLU A 230 12.46 -35.71 9.87
CA GLU A 230 11.29 -35.23 10.61
C GLU A 230 11.28 -33.69 10.76
N THR A 231 12.44 -33.07 11.03
CA THR A 231 12.58 -31.61 11.10
C THR A 231 12.32 -30.99 9.76
N LEU A 232 12.84 -31.54 8.67
CA LEU A 232 12.56 -31.08 7.30
C LEU A 232 11.05 -31.10 7.02
N ARG A 233 10.39 -32.25 7.26
CA ARG A 233 8.96 -32.39 7.04
C ARG A 233 8.15 -31.36 7.83
N ARG A 234 8.48 -31.15 9.09
CA ARG A 234 7.79 -30.19 9.96
C ARG A 234 7.98 -28.75 9.46
N ASN A 235 9.21 -28.37 9.12
CA ASN A 235 9.54 -27.00 8.73
C ASN A 235 8.99 -26.64 7.34
N THR A 236 8.90 -27.60 6.41
CA THR A 236 8.43 -27.34 5.04
C THR A 236 6.93 -27.53 4.86
N ARG A 237 6.24 -28.18 5.79
CA ARG A 237 4.80 -28.53 5.66
C ARG A 237 3.92 -27.32 5.32
N ASN A 238 4.06 -26.23 6.06
CA ASN A 238 3.26 -25.02 5.87
C ASN A 238 3.58 -24.33 4.54
N ALA A 239 4.86 -24.23 4.20
CA ALA A 239 5.28 -23.64 2.92
C ALA A 239 4.75 -24.44 1.72
N ILE A 240 4.80 -25.78 1.78
CA ILE A 240 4.27 -26.65 0.73
C ILE A 240 2.75 -26.52 0.61
N LEU A 241 2.00 -26.42 1.74
CA LEU A 241 0.56 -26.20 1.71
C LEU A 241 0.18 -24.88 1.08
N GLN A 242 0.91 -23.79 1.40
CA GLN A 242 0.71 -22.48 0.80
C GLN A 242 1.03 -22.49 -0.71
N LEU A 243 2.15 -23.09 -1.11
CA LEU A 243 2.50 -23.24 -2.54
C LEU A 243 1.43 -24.03 -3.31
N LYS A 244 0.89 -25.11 -2.75
CA LYS A 244 -0.23 -25.85 -3.36
C LYS A 244 -1.47 -24.97 -3.54
N GLY A 245 -1.78 -24.09 -2.58
CA GLY A 245 -2.87 -23.13 -2.69
C GLY A 245 -2.67 -22.16 -3.86
N PHE A 246 -1.47 -21.62 -4.03
CA PHE A 246 -1.15 -20.72 -5.14
C PHE A 246 -1.16 -21.42 -6.50
N LEU A 247 -0.61 -22.63 -6.59
CA LEU A 247 -0.58 -23.42 -7.82
C LEU A 247 -1.98 -23.85 -8.25
N SER A 248 -2.86 -24.26 -7.34
CA SER A 248 -4.23 -24.64 -7.68
C SER A 248 -5.04 -23.45 -8.23
N THR A 249 -4.82 -22.24 -7.71
CA THR A 249 -5.47 -21.04 -8.18
C THR A 249 -4.93 -20.58 -9.55
N ASN A 250 -3.62 -20.74 -9.80
CA ASN A 250 -3.00 -20.37 -11.08
C ASN A 250 -3.19 -21.46 -12.17
N CYS A 251 -3.21 -22.75 -11.82
CA CYS A 251 -3.45 -23.81 -12.80
C CYS A 251 -4.86 -23.75 -13.41
N LEU A 252 -5.85 -23.23 -12.70
CA LEU A 252 -7.19 -22.99 -13.25
C LEU A 252 -7.19 -21.87 -14.31
N LEU A 253 -6.22 -20.94 -14.29
CA LEU A 253 -6.07 -19.90 -15.29
C LEU A 253 -5.32 -20.39 -16.54
N TYR A 254 -4.33 -21.29 -16.40
CA TYR A 254 -3.59 -21.85 -17.53
C TYR A 254 -4.34 -22.95 -18.29
N THR A 255 -5.34 -23.59 -17.67
CA THR A 255 -6.15 -24.62 -18.33
C THR A 255 -7.31 -24.02 -19.13
N SER A 256 -7.69 -22.77 -18.91
CA SER A 256 -8.71 -22.11 -19.73
C SER A 256 -8.16 -21.59 -21.07
N ASP A 257 -6.88 -21.23 -21.15
CA ASP A 257 -6.24 -20.73 -22.39
C ASP A 257 -5.69 -21.85 -23.28
N ALA A 258 -5.65 -23.10 -22.79
CA ALA A 258 -5.20 -24.26 -23.58
C ALA A 258 -6.36 -25.07 -24.20
N ALA A 259 -7.61 -24.60 -24.07
CA ALA A 259 -8.83 -25.29 -24.54
C ALA A 259 -9.53 -24.54 -25.70
N ASP A 260 -8.90 -23.51 -26.30
CA ASP A 260 -9.31 -22.88 -27.57
C ASP A 260 -8.23 -23.17 -28.68
#